data_5ae19e5fdf436500ba40832634a70b32
#
_entry.id   5ae19e5fdf436500ba40832634a70b32
#
_cell.length_a   1.000
_cell.length_b   1.000
_cell.length_c   1.000
_cell.angle_alpha   90.00
_cell.angle_beta   90.00
_cell.angle_gamma   90.00
#
_symmetry.space_group_name_H-M   'P 1'
#
loop_
_entity.id
_entity.type
_entity.pdbx_description
1 polymer ?
#
loop_
_entity_poly.entity_id
_entity_poly.type
_entity_poly.pdbx_seq_one_letter_code
_entity_poly.pdbx_strand_id
1 'polypeptide(L)'
;MDPASPTSVAHVTPFWREVWEFGARHGFLQAGQYTMTPDRLPLIGPTSVDGLHLNTGYSGHGVMLGPAGSRLLVDVIIGKTGPEENPFRTDRPMVERRPHGLL
;
A
#
# COMPACT_ATOMS: atom_id res chain seq x y z
N MET A 1 17.57 -0.70 -18.07
CA MET A 1 16.97 -1.96 -17.58
C MET A 1 15.72 -1.64 -16.79
N ASP A 2 14.63 -2.31 -17.08
CA ASP A 2 13.38 -2.12 -16.36
C ASP A 2 13.52 -2.68 -14.91
N PRO A 3 13.35 -1.85 -13.86
CA PRO A 3 13.50 -2.31 -12.48
C PRO A 3 12.44 -3.35 -12.05
N ALA A 4 11.35 -3.48 -12.78
CA ALA A 4 10.34 -4.50 -12.53
C ALA A 4 10.65 -5.82 -13.22
N SER A 5 11.69 -5.89 -14.04
CA SER A 5 12.06 -7.11 -14.75
C SER A 5 12.71 -8.13 -13.81
N PRO A 6 12.36 -9.43 -13.93
CA PRO A 6 13.06 -10.48 -13.19
C PRO A 6 14.57 -10.46 -13.41
N THR A 7 15.03 -10.02 -14.56
CA THR A 7 16.45 -9.89 -14.89
C THR A 7 17.16 -8.91 -13.95
N SER A 8 16.49 -7.82 -13.58
CA SER A 8 17.04 -6.84 -12.63
C SER A 8 17.26 -7.45 -11.24
N VAL A 9 16.33 -8.29 -10.79
CA VAL A 9 16.46 -8.98 -9.51
C VAL A 9 17.58 -9.99 -9.56
N ALA A 10 17.75 -10.69 -10.67
CA ALA A 10 18.81 -11.67 -10.86
C ALA A 10 20.21 -11.06 -10.76
N HIS A 11 20.36 -9.78 -11.07
CA HIS A 11 21.63 -9.07 -10.91
C HIS A 11 22.00 -8.82 -9.43
N VAL A 12 21.01 -8.77 -8.56
CA VAL A 12 21.21 -8.40 -7.16
C VAL A 12 21.36 -9.63 -6.27
N THR A 13 20.66 -10.72 -6.57
CA THR A 13 20.64 -11.91 -5.71
C THR A 13 20.94 -13.18 -6.48
N PRO A 14 21.90 -14.01 -6.02
CA PRO A 14 22.23 -15.29 -6.66
C PRO A 14 21.04 -16.24 -6.74
N PHE A 15 20.19 -16.26 -5.73
CA PHE A 15 18.98 -17.08 -5.70
C PHE A 15 18.08 -16.79 -6.92
N TRP A 16 17.83 -15.52 -7.21
CA TRP A 16 16.98 -15.15 -8.34
C TRP A 16 17.63 -15.41 -9.68
N ARG A 17 18.97 -15.43 -9.73
CA ARG A 17 19.69 -15.84 -10.95
C ARG A 17 19.39 -17.30 -11.27
N GLU A 18 19.45 -18.18 -10.28
CA GLU A 18 19.10 -19.58 -10.46
C GLU A 18 17.65 -19.76 -10.90
N VAL A 19 16.71 -19.07 -10.26
CA VAL A 19 15.30 -19.09 -10.61
C VAL A 19 15.11 -18.63 -12.06
N TRP A 20 15.82 -17.59 -12.47
CA TRP A 20 15.74 -17.07 -13.83
C TRP A 20 16.24 -18.11 -14.85
N GLU A 21 17.34 -18.74 -14.58
CA GLU A 21 17.94 -19.73 -15.50
C GLU A 21 17.07 -20.97 -15.64
N PHE A 22 16.39 -21.40 -14.58
CA PHE A 22 15.63 -22.65 -14.59
C PHE A 22 14.14 -22.51 -14.78
N GLY A 23 13.54 -21.39 -14.47
CA GLY A 23 12.08 -21.28 -14.41
C GLY A 23 11.46 -20.05 -15.03
N ALA A 24 12.21 -19.00 -15.25
CA ALA A 24 11.64 -17.71 -15.62
C ALA A 24 11.12 -17.63 -17.07
N ARG A 25 11.31 -18.66 -17.89
CA ARG A 25 10.70 -18.72 -19.23
C ARG A 25 9.18 -18.65 -19.19
N HIS A 26 8.59 -19.07 -18.08
CA HIS A 26 7.15 -19.09 -17.89
C HIS A 26 6.66 -17.87 -17.10
N GLY A 27 7.58 -16.98 -16.72
CA GLY A 27 7.22 -15.74 -16.04
C GLY A 27 6.64 -14.72 -17.01
N PHE A 28 5.77 -13.87 -16.50
CA PHE A 28 5.27 -12.73 -17.23
C PHE A 28 5.36 -11.48 -16.36
N LEU A 29 5.53 -10.34 -17.01
CA LEU A 29 5.58 -9.06 -16.33
C LEU A 29 4.16 -8.52 -16.17
N GLN A 30 3.79 -8.15 -14.95
CA GLN A 30 2.49 -7.58 -14.66
C GLN A 30 2.68 -6.20 -14.03
N ALA A 31 1.93 -5.23 -14.53
CA ALA A 31 1.89 -3.89 -13.98
C ALA A 31 0.61 -3.67 -13.21
N GLY A 32 0.69 -2.91 -12.12
CA GLY A 32 -0.46 -2.51 -11.32
C GLY A 32 -0.37 -1.03 -10.98
N GLN A 33 -1.51 -0.47 -10.59
CA GLN A 33 -1.60 0.95 -10.24
C GLN A 33 -1.83 1.09 -8.73
N TYR A 34 -1.06 1.96 -8.08
CA TYR A 34 -1.25 2.28 -6.67
C TYR A 34 -2.37 3.31 -6.51
N THR A 35 -3.11 3.18 -5.42
CA THR A 35 -3.98 4.26 -4.94
C THR A 35 -3.15 5.18 -4.06
N MET A 36 -2.93 6.40 -4.53
CA MET A 36 -2.10 7.38 -3.85
C MET A 36 -2.96 8.49 -3.24
N THR A 37 -2.67 8.85 -2.00
CA THR A 37 -3.24 10.03 -1.36
C THR A 37 -2.24 11.18 -1.39
N PRO A 38 -2.69 12.45 -1.25
CA PRO A 38 -1.75 13.58 -1.26
C PRO A 38 -0.67 13.51 -0.18
N ASP A 39 -1.01 13.03 1.01
CA ASP A 39 -0.05 12.87 2.12
C ASP A 39 0.61 11.49 2.16
N ARG A 40 0.27 10.61 1.22
CA ARG A 40 0.79 9.23 1.09
C ARG A 40 0.47 8.33 2.28
N LEU A 41 -0.49 8.72 3.09
CA LEU A 41 -0.99 7.92 4.21
C LEU A 41 -2.36 7.34 3.88
N PRO A 42 -2.73 6.17 4.41
CA PRO A 42 -4.00 5.55 4.08
C PRO A 42 -5.20 6.35 4.58
N LEU A 43 -6.36 6.04 4.00
CA LEU A 43 -7.66 6.52 4.41
C LEU A 43 -8.39 5.38 5.09
N ILE A 44 -8.63 5.47 6.39
CA ILE A 44 -9.24 4.42 7.18
C ILE A 44 -10.34 5.00 8.06
N GLY A 45 -11.56 4.52 7.87
CA GLY A 45 -12.67 4.91 8.71
C GLY A 45 -13.91 5.36 7.96
N PRO A 46 -14.87 5.97 8.68
CA PRO A 46 -16.14 6.39 8.11
C PRO A 46 -15.96 7.56 7.13
N THR A 47 -16.91 7.67 6.21
CA THR A 47 -17.01 8.79 5.26
C THR A 47 -18.16 9.70 5.65
N SER A 48 -18.40 10.75 4.85
CA SER A 48 -19.58 11.61 5.00
C SER A 48 -20.88 10.88 4.68
N VAL A 49 -20.81 9.73 4.02
CA VAL A 49 -21.97 8.89 3.72
C VAL A 49 -22.15 7.90 4.86
N ASP A 50 -23.31 7.93 5.50
CA ASP A 50 -23.60 7.08 6.62
C ASP A 50 -23.50 5.60 6.22
N GLY A 51 -22.78 4.80 7.02
CA GLY A 51 -22.56 3.37 6.78
C GLY A 51 -21.46 3.05 5.79
N LEU A 52 -20.86 4.04 5.12
CA LEU A 52 -19.76 3.81 4.19
C LEU A 52 -18.41 4.09 4.85
N HIS A 53 -17.58 3.06 4.92
CA HIS A 53 -16.23 3.13 5.48
C HIS A 53 -15.20 2.89 4.39
N LEU A 54 -14.01 3.49 4.55
CA LEU A 54 -12.89 3.29 3.64
C LEU A 54 -11.74 2.57 4.36
N ASN A 55 -11.02 1.79 3.57
CA ASN A 55 -9.75 1.20 3.94
C ASN A 55 -8.91 1.10 2.67
N THR A 56 -8.23 2.19 2.32
CA THR A 56 -7.58 2.34 1.03
C THR A 56 -6.46 3.37 1.06
N GLY A 57 -5.80 3.59 -0.06
CA GLY A 57 -4.85 4.69 -0.20
C GLY A 57 -3.48 4.40 0.42
N TYR A 58 -3.04 3.16 0.42
CA TYR A 58 -1.79 2.75 1.06
C TYR A 58 -0.53 3.15 0.31
N SER A 59 -0.66 3.75 -0.86
CA SER A 59 0.45 4.35 -1.61
C SER A 59 1.62 3.39 -1.88
N GLY A 60 1.31 2.15 -2.24
CA GLY A 60 2.29 1.12 -2.52
C GLY A 60 2.68 0.24 -1.32
N HIS A 61 2.16 0.52 -0.13
CA HIS A 61 2.51 -0.21 1.10
C HIS A 61 1.39 -1.13 1.61
N GLY A 62 0.40 -1.44 0.77
CA GLY A 62 -0.80 -2.18 1.19
C GLY A 62 -0.53 -3.59 1.70
N VAL A 63 0.39 -4.31 1.07
CA VAL A 63 0.74 -5.67 1.51
C VAL A 63 1.32 -5.66 2.92
N MET A 64 2.14 -4.67 3.23
CA MET A 64 2.81 -4.56 4.52
C MET A 64 1.90 -3.97 5.60
N LEU A 65 1.11 -2.96 5.26
CA LEU A 65 0.34 -2.18 6.23
C LEU A 65 -1.15 -2.58 6.28
N GLY A 66 -1.64 -3.31 5.28
CA GLY A 66 -3.04 -3.69 5.19
C GLY A 66 -3.59 -4.42 6.40
N PRO A 67 -2.89 -5.41 6.97
CA PRO A 67 -3.39 -6.10 8.16
C PRO A 67 -3.58 -5.17 9.36
N ALA A 68 -2.63 -4.29 9.64
CA ALA A 68 -2.74 -3.33 10.73
C ALA A 68 -3.84 -2.29 10.47
N GLY A 69 -3.95 -1.81 9.24
CA GLY A 69 -4.99 -0.87 8.85
C GLY A 69 -6.39 -1.48 8.93
N SER A 70 -6.55 -2.74 8.56
CA SER A 70 -7.81 -3.46 8.67
C SER A 70 -8.20 -3.66 10.14
N ARG A 71 -7.25 -3.93 11.01
CA ARG A 71 -7.49 -4.02 12.45
C ARG A 71 -7.98 -2.68 12.99
N LEU A 72 -7.33 -1.59 12.59
CA LEU A 72 -7.76 -0.25 12.99
C LEU A 72 -9.18 0.04 12.50
N LEU A 73 -9.53 -0.33 11.27
CA LEU A 73 -10.87 -0.12 10.75
C LEU A 73 -11.91 -0.85 11.59
N VAL A 74 -11.67 -2.10 11.93
CA VAL A 74 -12.59 -2.87 12.79
C VAL A 74 -12.74 -2.19 14.15
N ASP A 75 -11.63 -1.76 14.76
CA ASP A 75 -11.65 -1.09 16.05
C ASP A 75 -12.45 0.24 16.00
N VAL A 76 -12.39 0.95 14.87
CA VAL A 76 -13.20 2.16 14.66
C VAL A 76 -14.69 1.80 14.53
N ILE A 77 -15.02 0.77 13.77
CA ILE A 77 -16.41 0.37 13.54
C ILE A 77 -17.09 -0.06 14.83
N ILE A 78 -16.40 -0.84 15.67
CA ILE A 78 -16.95 -1.33 16.94
C ILE A 78 -16.84 -0.32 18.08
N GLY A 79 -16.29 0.87 17.84
CA GLY A 79 -16.17 1.92 18.82
C GLY A 79 -15.03 1.78 19.82
N LYS A 80 -14.11 0.85 19.61
CA LYS A 80 -12.93 0.65 20.45
C LYS A 80 -11.91 1.77 20.29
N THR A 81 -11.80 2.31 19.08
CA THR A 81 -10.95 3.45 18.75
C THR A 81 -11.83 4.64 18.39
N GLY A 82 -11.71 5.74 19.12
CA GLY A 82 -12.45 6.97 18.83
C GLY A 82 -11.89 7.73 17.63
N PRO A 83 -12.68 8.67 17.07
CA PRO A 83 -12.24 9.45 15.90
C PRO A 83 -10.93 10.21 16.15
N GLU A 84 -10.74 10.74 17.36
CA GLU A 84 -9.54 11.49 17.70
C GLU A 84 -8.28 10.63 17.81
N GLU A 85 -8.46 9.33 18.01
CA GLU A 85 -7.36 8.37 18.12
C GLU A 85 -6.97 7.76 16.78
N ASN A 86 -7.72 8.04 15.72
CA ASN A 86 -7.47 7.52 14.38
C ASN A 86 -6.70 8.56 13.56
N PRO A 87 -5.39 8.37 13.32
CA PRO A 87 -4.59 9.32 12.55
C PRO A 87 -4.88 9.28 11.05
N PHE A 88 -5.64 8.29 10.57
CA PHE A 88 -5.93 8.08 9.16
C PHE A 88 -7.39 8.39 8.81
N ARG A 89 -8.02 9.25 9.56
CA ARG A 89 -9.41 9.68 9.30
C ARG A 89 -9.56 10.21 7.89
N THR A 90 -10.71 9.92 7.29
CA THR A 90 -11.01 10.35 5.91
C THR A 90 -11.21 11.85 5.79
N ASP A 91 -11.55 12.53 6.89
CA ASP A 91 -11.79 13.98 6.93
C ASP A 91 -10.60 14.78 7.46
N ARG A 92 -9.44 14.13 7.63
CA ARG A 92 -8.23 14.83 8.09
C ARG A 92 -7.71 15.81 7.05
N PRO A 93 -7.09 16.93 7.46
CA PRO A 93 -6.39 17.79 6.51
C PRO A 93 -5.20 17.05 5.93
N MET A 94 -5.04 17.10 4.60
CA MET A 94 -3.95 16.44 3.91
C MET A 94 -2.93 17.44 3.43
N VAL A 95 -1.68 17.24 3.86
CA VAL A 95 -0.54 18.01 3.37
C VAL A 95 0.17 17.17 2.32
N GLU A 96 0.33 17.72 1.12
CA GLU A 96 1.02 17.03 0.05
C GLU A 96 2.47 16.74 0.43
N ARG A 97 2.85 15.47 0.34
CA ARG A 97 4.22 15.04 0.53
C ARG A 97 4.91 14.87 -0.80
N ARG A 98 5.99 15.60 -0.99
CA ARG A 98 6.82 15.41 -2.19
C ARG A 98 7.65 14.14 -2.03
N PRO A 99 7.79 13.36 -3.10
CA PRO A 99 8.64 12.19 -3.06
C PRO A 99 10.10 12.61 -2.88
N HIS A 100 10.77 11.95 -1.94
CA HIS A 100 12.22 12.04 -1.78
C HIS A 100 12.83 10.78 -2.42
N GLY A 101 12.86 10.73 -3.75
CA GLY A 101 13.40 9.59 -4.47
C GLY A 101 12.46 8.39 -4.47
N LEU A 102 12.67 7.43 -3.60
CA LEU A 102 11.82 6.24 -3.51
C LEU A 102 10.52 6.53 -2.77
N LEU A 103 9.47 5.84 -3.15
CA LEU A 103 8.10 5.93 -2.62
C LEU A 103 8.00 6.17 -1.12
#